data_dbb10e11313309baf6bdfdb9c7178850
#
_entry.id   dbb10e11313309baf6bdfdb9c7178850
#
_cell.length_a   1.000
_cell.length_b   1.000
_cell.length_c   1.000
_cell.angle_alpha   90.00
_cell.angle_beta   90.00
_cell.angle_gamma   90.00
#
_symmetry.space_group_name_H-M   'P 1'
#
loop_
_entity.id
_entity.type
_entity.pdbx_description
1 polymer ?
#
loop_
_entity_poly.entity_id
_entity_poly.type
_entity_poly.pdbx_seq_one_letter_code
_entity_poly.pdbx_strand_id
1 'polypeptide(L)'
;MHTPSNPQKYLNKNFYGEYSFSGTPFLDARCSADSTNLIIYGHHMNNGTMFADLCNYTDYSYFAEHPTVVLETKDGVFAYSVFSVMKVKSDDDWYRFTTVGTEKSYNSRIEYAKEKSIYDTGITPVYGQQILTLSTCYGDNQNDRILVLAVRN
;
A
#
# COMPACT_ATOMS: atom_id res chain seq x y z
N MET A 1 -12.38 -0.54 -2.61
CA MET A 1 -13.17 -1.06 -3.77
C MET A 1 -12.35 -2.14 -4.46
N HIS A 2 -12.98 -3.17 -5.05
CA HIS A 2 -12.28 -4.27 -5.75
C HIS A 2 -13.08 -4.69 -6.98
N THR A 3 -12.47 -4.61 -8.15
CA THR A 3 -13.12 -4.92 -9.45
C THR A 3 -12.17 -5.68 -10.38
N PRO A 4 -12.02 -7.01 -10.21
CA PRO A 4 -11.08 -7.81 -10.98
C PRO A 4 -11.27 -7.73 -12.51
N SER A 5 -12.51 -7.61 -12.96
CA SER A 5 -12.84 -7.48 -14.40
C SER A 5 -12.56 -6.10 -14.98
N ASN A 6 -12.36 -5.08 -14.16
CA ASN A 6 -12.01 -3.73 -14.56
C ASN A 6 -11.08 -3.09 -13.50
N PRO A 7 -9.77 -3.41 -13.54
CA PRO A 7 -8.82 -3.08 -12.49
C PRO A 7 -8.73 -1.59 -12.13
N GLN A 8 -8.96 -0.71 -13.10
CA GLN A 8 -8.84 0.76 -12.93
C GLN A 8 -10.19 1.47 -12.82
N LYS A 9 -11.29 0.73 -12.62
CA LYS A 9 -12.64 1.32 -12.56
C LYS A 9 -12.74 2.50 -11.60
N TYR A 10 -12.14 2.40 -10.42
CA TYR A 10 -12.24 3.41 -9.38
C TYR A 10 -11.13 4.47 -9.40
N LEU A 11 -10.25 4.42 -10.40
CA LEU A 11 -9.24 5.46 -10.61
C LEU A 11 -9.88 6.83 -10.80
N ASN A 12 -11.01 6.90 -11.52
CA ASN A 12 -11.76 8.13 -11.82
C ASN A 12 -13.25 7.99 -11.51
N LYS A 13 -13.59 7.23 -10.46
CA LYS A 13 -14.99 7.08 -10.02
C LYS A 13 -15.08 7.16 -8.50
N ASN A 14 -16.19 7.78 -8.03
CA ASN A 14 -16.54 7.78 -6.63
C ASN A 14 -17.11 6.42 -6.19
N PHE A 15 -17.47 6.31 -4.92
CA PHE A 15 -18.06 5.11 -4.33
C PHE A 15 -19.33 4.64 -5.06
N TYR A 16 -20.12 5.57 -5.59
CA TYR A 16 -21.38 5.27 -6.30
C TYR A 16 -21.17 4.92 -7.78
N GLY A 17 -19.92 4.94 -8.26
CA GLY A 17 -19.58 4.63 -9.65
C GLY A 17 -19.74 5.80 -10.63
N GLU A 18 -20.01 7.00 -10.12
CA GLU A 18 -20.04 8.23 -10.90
C GLU A 18 -18.64 8.77 -11.13
N TYR A 19 -18.47 9.60 -12.17
CA TYR A 19 -17.17 10.23 -12.43
C TYR A 19 -16.72 11.10 -11.24
N SER A 20 -15.47 10.92 -10.85
CA SER A 20 -14.80 11.71 -9.82
C SER A 20 -13.33 11.84 -10.16
N PHE A 21 -12.83 13.07 -10.22
CA PHE A 21 -11.43 13.34 -10.50
C PHE A 21 -10.49 12.75 -9.42
N SER A 22 -10.91 12.75 -8.16
CA SER A 22 -10.15 12.16 -7.04
C SER A 22 -10.25 10.64 -6.96
N GLY A 23 -11.17 10.02 -7.70
CA GLY A 23 -11.39 8.59 -7.64
C GLY A 23 -11.79 8.07 -6.25
N THR A 24 -11.55 6.80 -6.02
CA THR A 24 -11.72 6.12 -4.71
C THR A 24 -10.57 5.14 -4.53
N PRO A 25 -9.98 4.99 -3.34
CA PRO A 25 -8.99 3.96 -3.11
C PRO A 25 -9.51 2.57 -3.46
N PHE A 26 -8.71 1.78 -4.16
CA PHE A 26 -9.11 0.46 -4.65
C PHE A 26 -8.02 -0.59 -4.49
N LEU A 27 -8.47 -1.82 -4.23
CA LEU A 27 -7.60 -2.98 -4.10
C LEU A 27 -7.14 -3.44 -5.50
N ASP A 28 -5.88 -3.86 -5.59
CA ASP A 28 -5.34 -4.48 -6.82
C ASP A 28 -6.23 -5.66 -7.26
N ALA A 29 -6.49 -5.73 -8.56
CA ALA A 29 -7.39 -6.73 -9.13
C ALA A 29 -6.95 -8.18 -8.89
N ARG A 30 -5.64 -8.40 -8.69
CA ARG A 30 -5.04 -9.71 -8.41
C ARG A 30 -5.13 -10.11 -6.93
N CYS A 31 -5.48 -9.17 -6.04
CA CYS A 31 -5.63 -9.42 -4.61
C CYS A 31 -7.02 -9.95 -4.27
N SER A 32 -7.07 -10.78 -3.24
CA SER A 32 -8.29 -11.18 -2.52
C SER A 32 -8.08 -10.93 -1.02
N ALA A 33 -9.12 -11.11 -0.21
CA ALA A 33 -9.02 -10.95 1.25
C ALA A 33 -7.91 -11.81 1.87
N ASP A 34 -7.63 -12.97 1.26
CA ASP A 34 -6.65 -13.96 1.74
C ASP A 34 -5.25 -13.78 1.12
N SER A 35 -5.06 -12.75 0.30
CA SER A 35 -3.74 -12.47 -0.28
C SER A 35 -2.72 -12.17 0.82
N THR A 36 -1.48 -12.63 0.61
CA THR A 36 -0.37 -12.35 1.54
C THR A 36 -0.08 -10.85 1.62
N ASN A 37 -0.22 -10.14 0.50
CA ASN A 37 -0.04 -8.69 0.41
C ASN A 37 -1.27 -8.06 -0.26
N LEU A 38 -1.97 -7.21 0.46
CA LEU A 38 -3.06 -6.39 -0.05
C LEU A 38 -2.48 -5.08 -0.59
N ILE A 39 -2.60 -4.86 -1.89
CA ILE A 39 -2.12 -3.61 -2.51
C ILE A 39 -3.31 -2.70 -2.76
N ILE A 40 -3.32 -1.54 -2.11
CA ILE A 40 -4.36 -0.51 -2.26
C ILE A 40 -3.77 0.72 -2.93
N TYR A 41 -4.38 1.13 -4.03
CA TYR A 41 -4.03 2.33 -4.77
C TYR A 41 -4.96 3.48 -4.41
N GLY A 42 -4.41 4.69 -4.36
CA GLY A 42 -5.18 5.92 -4.21
C GLY A 42 -4.46 7.09 -4.87
N HIS A 43 -5.22 8.08 -5.34
CA HIS A 43 -4.65 9.29 -5.91
C HIS A 43 -3.89 10.12 -4.87
N HIS A 44 -2.83 10.77 -5.32
CA HIS A 44 -2.23 11.90 -4.62
C HIS A 44 -2.91 13.19 -5.13
N MET A 45 -3.70 13.80 -4.30
CA MET A 45 -4.40 15.05 -4.64
C MET A 45 -3.62 16.26 -4.12
N ASN A 46 -3.41 17.27 -4.98
CA ASN A 46 -2.68 18.49 -4.60
C ASN A 46 -3.34 19.29 -3.46
N ASN A 47 -4.62 19.06 -3.20
CA ASN A 47 -5.34 19.66 -2.08
C ASN A 47 -5.18 18.90 -0.74
N GLY A 48 -4.29 17.91 -0.68
CA GLY A 48 -3.99 17.13 0.53
C GLY A 48 -5.02 16.03 0.84
N THR A 49 -5.94 15.72 -0.08
CA THR A 49 -6.91 14.64 0.12
C THR A 49 -6.46 13.31 -0.49
N MET A 50 -7.23 12.25 -0.27
CA MET A 50 -7.00 10.88 -0.70
C MET A 50 -5.73 10.31 -0.07
N PHE A 51 -4.77 9.83 -0.86
CA PHE A 51 -3.50 9.27 -0.37
C PHE A 51 -2.35 10.29 -0.38
N ALA A 52 -2.66 11.60 -0.43
CA ALA A 52 -1.61 12.64 -0.39
C ALA A 52 -0.74 12.55 0.87
N ASP A 53 -1.34 12.25 2.04
CA ASP A 53 -0.62 12.12 3.32
C ASP A 53 0.40 10.98 3.34
N LEU A 54 0.32 10.00 2.44
CA LEU A 54 1.36 8.97 2.33
C LEU A 54 2.73 9.55 2.01
N CYS A 55 2.78 10.71 1.33
CA CYS A 55 4.03 11.37 1.03
C CYS A 55 4.73 11.92 2.29
N ASN A 56 3.98 12.18 3.36
CA ASN A 56 4.54 12.63 4.63
C ASN A 56 5.36 11.54 5.32
N TYR A 57 5.11 10.26 5.02
CA TYR A 57 5.95 9.15 5.50
C TYR A 57 7.38 9.16 4.96
N THR A 58 7.74 10.07 4.07
CA THR A 58 9.15 10.30 3.73
C THR A 58 9.93 10.90 4.90
N ASP A 59 9.24 11.49 5.87
CA ASP A 59 9.80 12.00 7.10
C ASP A 59 9.61 10.98 8.23
N TYR A 60 10.72 10.61 8.89
CA TYR A 60 10.68 9.69 10.03
C TYR A 60 9.82 10.21 11.19
N SER A 61 9.78 11.54 11.41
CA SER A 61 8.95 12.11 12.48
C SER A 61 7.46 11.85 12.24
N TYR A 62 7.01 11.91 10.99
CA TYR A 62 5.63 11.58 10.65
C TYR A 62 5.31 10.11 10.91
N PHE A 63 6.23 9.20 10.53
CA PHE A 63 6.10 7.78 10.86
C PHE A 63 6.03 7.56 12.38
N ALA A 64 6.89 8.24 13.17
CA ALA A 64 6.92 8.08 14.62
C ALA A 64 5.60 8.49 15.29
N GLU A 65 4.90 9.47 14.72
CA GLU A 65 3.57 9.91 15.17
C GLU A 65 2.43 9.04 14.62
N HIS A 66 2.62 8.40 13.47
CA HIS A 66 1.62 7.61 12.74
C HIS A 66 2.11 6.19 12.40
N PRO A 67 2.54 5.39 13.41
CA PRO A 67 3.16 4.09 13.15
C PRO A 67 2.16 3.00 12.72
N THR A 68 0.86 3.28 12.80
CA THR A 68 -0.21 2.31 12.60
C THR A 68 -1.17 2.77 11.50
N VAL A 69 -1.51 1.85 10.61
CA VAL A 69 -2.57 1.99 9.62
C VAL A 69 -3.74 1.11 10.03
N VAL A 70 -4.96 1.62 9.94
CA VAL A 70 -6.19 0.87 10.22
C VAL A 70 -6.93 0.61 8.92
N LEU A 71 -7.22 -0.66 8.66
CA LEU A 71 -8.05 -1.10 7.53
C LEU A 71 -9.38 -1.61 8.04
N GLU A 72 -10.46 -0.91 7.70
CA GLU A 72 -11.81 -1.35 7.95
C GLU A 72 -12.37 -2.08 6.72
N THR A 73 -12.93 -3.24 6.93
CA THR A 73 -13.59 -4.08 5.92
C THR A 73 -14.95 -4.56 6.42
N LYS A 74 -15.72 -5.22 5.57
CA LYS A 74 -16.97 -5.87 5.98
C LYS A 74 -16.77 -6.93 7.08
N ASP A 75 -15.57 -7.50 7.20
CA ASP A 75 -15.23 -8.58 8.12
C ASP A 75 -14.63 -8.07 9.44
N GLY A 76 -14.40 -6.76 9.57
CA GLY A 76 -13.90 -6.13 10.79
C GLY A 76 -12.91 -5.01 10.56
N VAL A 77 -12.33 -4.57 11.67
CA VAL A 77 -11.31 -3.51 11.73
C VAL A 77 -9.96 -4.15 12.08
N PHE A 78 -8.96 -3.91 11.27
CA PHE A 78 -7.65 -4.52 11.40
C PHE A 78 -6.56 -3.46 11.49
N ALA A 79 -5.68 -3.58 12.49
CA ALA A 79 -4.53 -2.71 12.65
C ALA A 79 -3.29 -3.32 12.00
N TYR A 80 -2.50 -2.47 11.35
CA TYR A 80 -1.25 -2.83 10.70
C TYR A 80 -0.14 -1.87 11.17
N SER A 81 1.00 -2.41 11.55
CA SER A 81 2.18 -1.62 11.91
C SER A 81 3.06 -1.34 10.70
N VAL A 82 3.40 -0.08 10.46
CA VAL A 82 4.27 0.32 9.33
C VAL A 82 5.67 -0.24 9.54
N PHE A 83 6.19 -1.02 8.58
CA PHE A 83 7.50 -1.64 8.67
C PHE A 83 8.49 -1.17 7.59
N SER A 84 8.00 -0.56 6.51
CA SER A 84 8.86 -0.03 5.44
C SER A 84 8.15 1.09 4.68
N VAL A 85 8.92 2.08 4.24
CA VAL A 85 8.47 3.13 3.32
C VAL A 85 9.45 3.20 2.16
N MET A 86 8.96 3.02 0.92
CA MET A 86 9.80 2.94 -0.26
C MET A 86 9.44 3.99 -1.30
N LYS A 87 10.44 4.58 -1.95
CA LYS A 87 10.29 5.34 -3.19
C LYS A 87 10.68 4.43 -4.35
N VAL A 88 9.75 4.16 -5.24
CA VAL A 88 9.92 3.20 -6.33
C VAL A 88 9.34 3.72 -7.65
N LYS A 89 9.61 3.01 -8.75
CA LYS A 89 8.92 3.22 -10.02
C LYS A 89 7.61 2.45 -10.08
N SER A 90 6.72 2.85 -10.96
CA SER A 90 5.39 2.23 -11.13
C SER A 90 5.44 0.76 -11.58
N ASP A 91 6.59 0.29 -12.07
CA ASP A 91 6.85 -1.09 -12.52
C ASP A 91 7.76 -1.88 -11.56
N ASP A 92 7.96 -1.38 -10.33
CA ASP A 92 8.79 -2.04 -9.32
C ASP A 92 8.33 -3.48 -9.06
N ASP A 93 9.29 -4.36 -8.81
CA ASP A 93 9.03 -5.80 -8.59
C ASP A 93 8.16 -6.08 -7.37
N TRP A 94 8.07 -5.15 -6.41
CA TRP A 94 7.16 -5.26 -5.27
C TRP A 94 5.70 -5.45 -5.69
N TYR A 95 5.27 -4.82 -6.77
CA TYR A 95 3.88 -4.94 -7.27
C TYR A 95 3.52 -6.35 -7.78
N ARG A 96 4.50 -7.24 -7.98
CA ARG A 96 4.26 -8.65 -8.33
C ARG A 96 3.99 -9.52 -7.12
N PHE A 97 4.27 -9.01 -5.92
CA PHE A 97 4.04 -9.71 -4.67
C PHE A 97 2.59 -9.53 -4.21
N THR A 98 1.74 -10.50 -4.50
CA THR A 98 0.36 -10.56 -3.97
C THR A 98 0.16 -11.79 -3.08
N THR A 99 0.71 -12.94 -3.48
CA THR A 99 0.61 -14.19 -2.72
C THR A 99 1.92 -14.95 -2.80
N VAL A 100 2.33 -15.56 -1.72
CA VAL A 100 3.46 -16.49 -1.65
C VAL A 100 3.08 -17.75 -0.89
N GLY A 101 3.64 -18.89 -1.33
CA GLY A 101 3.34 -20.20 -0.74
C GLY A 101 4.42 -20.72 0.21
N THR A 102 5.56 -20.02 0.35
CA THR A 102 6.68 -20.49 1.17
C THR A 102 7.26 -19.40 2.03
N GLU A 103 7.79 -19.79 3.20
CA GLU A 103 8.48 -18.88 4.11
C GLU A 103 9.71 -18.23 3.43
N LYS A 104 10.46 -18.98 2.64
CA LYS A 104 11.62 -18.45 1.90
C LYS A 104 11.21 -17.31 0.97
N SER A 105 10.14 -17.48 0.21
CA SER A 105 9.65 -16.44 -0.71
C SER A 105 9.12 -15.22 0.06
N TYR A 106 8.43 -15.44 1.18
CA TYR A 106 7.96 -14.36 2.04
C TYR A 106 9.14 -13.55 2.59
N ASN A 107 10.11 -14.22 3.22
CA ASN A 107 11.26 -13.56 3.82
C ASN A 107 12.09 -12.78 2.79
N SER A 108 12.26 -13.32 1.58
CA SER A 108 12.93 -12.61 0.47
C SER A 108 12.22 -11.30 0.10
N ARG A 109 10.87 -11.27 0.11
CA ARG A 109 10.11 -10.05 -0.12
C ARG A 109 10.25 -9.05 1.03
N ILE A 110 10.27 -9.53 2.27
CA ILE A 110 10.45 -8.64 3.44
C ILE A 110 11.86 -8.03 3.44
N GLU A 111 12.90 -8.82 3.16
CA GLU A 111 14.27 -8.32 3.01
C GLU A 111 14.36 -7.24 1.94
N TYR A 112 13.80 -7.48 0.75
CA TYR A 112 13.73 -6.49 -0.32
C TYR A 112 13.10 -5.18 0.15
N ALA A 113 11.95 -5.24 0.84
CA ALA A 113 11.25 -4.08 1.34
C ALA A 113 12.06 -3.32 2.41
N LYS A 114 12.75 -4.04 3.29
CA LYS A 114 13.58 -3.44 4.34
C LYS A 114 14.83 -2.78 3.76
N GLU A 115 15.50 -3.39 2.79
CA GLU A 115 16.66 -2.82 2.11
C GLU A 115 16.33 -1.54 1.35
N LYS A 116 15.15 -1.49 0.72
CA LYS A 116 14.67 -0.30 -0.01
C LYS A 116 14.00 0.74 0.86
N SER A 117 13.72 0.45 2.11
CA SER A 117 13.11 1.41 3.02
C SER A 117 13.99 2.63 3.21
N ILE A 118 13.38 3.82 3.17
CA ILE A 118 14.09 5.10 3.35
C ILE A 118 14.60 5.30 4.77
N TYR A 119 14.10 4.52 5.73
CA TYR A 119 14.57 4.45 7.12
C TYR A 119 14.21 3.09 7.74
N ASP A 120 14.87 2.74 8.84
CA ASP A 120 14.54 1.55 9.63
C ASP A 120 13.43 1.87 10.63
N THR A 121 12.36 1.08 10.60
CA THR A 121 11.24 1.19 11.55
C THR A 121 11.42 0.29 12.78
N GLY A 122 12.42 -0.59 12.78
CA GLY A 122 12.62 -1.61 13.81
C GLY A 122 11.66 -2.79 13.74
N ILE A 123 10.71 -2.81 12.78
CA ILE A 123 9.71 -3.87 12.64
C ILE A 123 10.12 -4.81 11.50
N THR A 124 10.04 -6.12 11.76
CA THR A 124 10.26 -7.16 10.74
C THR A 124 9.07 -8.12 10.73
N PRO A 125 8.29 -8.15 9.63
CA PRO A 125 7.20 -9.11 9.46
C PRO A 125 7.68 -10.56 9.52
N VAL A 126 6.85 -11.43 10.06
CA VAL A 126 7.09 -12.89 10.17
C VAL A 126 6.16 -13.62 9.18
N TYR A 127 6.65 -14.71 8.61
CA TYR A 127 5.87 -15.55 7.68
C TYR A 127 4.51 -15.92 8.29
N GLY A 128 3.45 -15.75 7.51
CA GLY A 128 2.07 -15.93 7.92
C GLY A 128 1.34 -14.62 8.29
N GLN A 129 2.06 -13.55 8.57
CA GLN A 129 1.44 -12.23 8.74
C GLN A 129 1.08 -11.60 7.39
N GLN A 130 -0.13 -11.07 7.30
CA GLN A 130 -0.60 -10.34 6.12
C GLN A 130 0.08 -8.97 6.01
N ILE A 131 0.47 -8.61 4.80
CA ILE A 131 1.02 -7.29 4.47
C ILE A 131 -0.07 -6.41 3.85
N LEU A 132 -0.03 -5.14 4.17
CA LEU A 132 -0.81 -4.08 3.53
C LEU A 132 0.16 -3.11 2.85
N THR A 133 -0.01 -2.90 1.56
CA THR A 133 0.72 -1.92 0.76
C THR A 133 -0.21 -0.80 0.36
N LEU A 134 0.09 0.43 0.75
CA LEU A 134 -0.59 1.63 0.29
C LEU A 134 0.30 2.31 -0.76
N SER A 135 -0.25 2.58 -1.95
CA SER A 135 0.50 3.10 -3.10
C SER A 135 -0.14 4.36 -3.65
N THR A 136 0.68 5.40 -3.84
CA THR A 136 0.26 6.63 -4.53
C THR A 136 1.40 7.20 -5.39
N CYS A 137 1.07 8.18 -6.24
CA CYS A 137 2.06 8.93 -7.02
C CYS A 137 2.92 9.77 -6.07
N TYR A 138 4.18 9.98 -6.44
CA TYR A 138 5.14 10.78 -5.70
C TYR A 138 5.87 11.76 -6.62
N GLY A 139 5.89 13.05 -6.23
CA GLY A 139 6.53 14.08 -7.02
C GLY A 139 5.86 14.37 -8.37
N ASP A 140 6.57 15.03 -9.27
CA ASP A 140 6.04 15.48 -10.55
C ASP A 140 6.12 14.42 -11.65
N ASN A 141 6.86 13.33 -11.42
CA ASN A 141 7.02 12.25 -12.38
C ASN A 141 5.89 11.23 -12.21
N GLN A 142 5.08 11.04 -13.24
CA GLN A 142 3.95 10.09 -13.23
C GLN A 142 4.36 8.62 -12.99
N ASN A 143 5.64 8.28 -13.16
CA ASN A 143 6.15 6.93 -12.90
C ASN A 143 6.68 6.72 -11.48
N ASP A 144 6.85 7.79 -10.70
CA ASP A 144 7.33 7.70 -9.34
C ASP A 144 6.18 7.39 -8.37
N ARG A 145 6.46 6.50 -7.42
CA ARG A 145 5.52 6.05 -6.40
C ARG A 145 6.15 6.11 -5.02
N ILE A 146 5.31 6.42 -4.04
CA ILE A 146 5.60 6.11 -2.65
C ILE A 146 4.75 4.93 -2.22
N LEU A 147 5.39 3.97 -1.55
CA LEU A 147 4.75 2.82 -0.93
C LEU A 147 4.93 2.91 0.58
N VAL A 148 3.84 2.81 1.31
CA VAL A 148 3.83 2.60 2.76
C VAL A 148 3.41 1.16 2.99
N LEU A 149 4.32 0.36 3.57
CA LEU A 149 4.13 -1.06 3.81
C LEU A 149 3.90 -1.30 5.29
N ALA A 150 2.84 -2.00 5.61
CA ALA A 150 2.48 -2.31 6.97
C ALA A 150 2.16 -3.80 7.14
N VAL A 151 2.43 -4.34 8.33
CA VAL A 151 2.19 -5.74 8.68
C VAL A 151 1.04 -5.83 9.68
N ARG A 152 0.15 -6.79 9.49
CA ARG A 152 -0.99 -7.04 10.37
C ARG A 152 -0.52 -7.43 11.77
N ASN A 153 -1.04 -6.76 12.78
CA ASN A 153 -0.78 -7.02 14.19
C ASN A 153 -1.42 -8.33 14.65
#